data_b211834a7285f873e6549bd18c25b4f1
#
_entry.id   b211834a7285f873e6549bd18c25b4f1
#
_cell.length_a   1.000
_cell.length_b   1.000
_cell.length_c   1.000
_cell.angle_alpha   90.00
_cell.angle_beta   90.00
_cell.angle_gamma   90.00
#
_symmetry.space_group_name_H-M   'P 1'
#
loop_
_entity.id
_entity.type
_entity.pdbx_description
1 polymer ?
#
loop_
_entity_poly.entity_id
_entity_poly.type
_entity_poly.pdbx_seq_one_letter_code
_entity_poly.pdbx_strand_id
1 'polypeptide(L)'
;MYFWIVNCSLAFLLCVLCAGIVIPQILLIAFRKQLFDLPDERKIHHCAVPRLGGIAFKPVVFFTIALLLGINMALGHSEMLSEIGNDVRPLAFAFCSIMVLYLVGMADDLIGIRYRAKFVIQILCGVMLIAGGVYINNLYGILGIHAVPLWLGYPLTILIVVFIINAINLIDGIDGLASGLCSVACLFYGLTFFMLHQHVYAILAFATLGVLVPFFYYNVFGNAEHGRKIFMGDTGSLTVGMMLCFLSLKLTMCGLDDNTGNVHPMVLAFSPCLLYTSPSPRDA
;
A
#
# COMPACT_ATOMS: atom_id res chain seq x y z
N MET A 1 -15.78 -17.33 11.46
CA MET A 1 -14.31 -17.24 11.62
C MET A 1 -13.56 -18.03 10.56
N TYR A 2 -13.82 -19.33 10.39
CA TYR A 2 -13.15 -20.19 9.39
C TYR A 2 -13.24 -19.65 7.95
N PHE A 3 -14.41 -19.17 7.53
CA PHE A 3 -14.65 -18.55 6.23
C PHE A 3 -13.66 -17.39 5.94
N TRP A 4 -13.45 -16.50 6.90
CA TRP A 4 -12.56 -15.36 6.75
C TRP A 4 -11.08 -15.74 6.73
N ILE A 5 -10.67 -16.75 7.52
CA ILE A 5 -9.30 -17.30 7.46
C ILE A 5 -9.01 -17.82 6.06
N VAL A 6 -9.94 -18.57 5.49
CA VAL A 6 -9.81 -19.12 4.13
C VAL A 6 -9.69 -17.99 3.10
N ASN A 7 -10.57 -16.98 3.16
CA ASN A 7 -10.53 -15.87 2.21
C ASN A 7 -9.24 -15.02 2.33
N CYS A 8 -8.76 -14.73 3.54
CA CYS A 8 -7.48 -14.03 3.74
C CYS A 8 -6.30 -14.85 3.21
N SER A 9 -6.28 -16.16 3.48
CA SER A 9 -5.23 -17.03 2.98
C SER A 9 -5.26 -17.17 1.46
N LEU A 10 -6.45 -17.29 0.86
CA LEU A 10 -6.62 -17.32 -0.59
C LEU A 10 -6.22 -15.99 -1.23
N ALA A 11 -6.57 -14.85 -0.63
CA ALA A 11 -6.15 -13.54 -1.11
C ALA A 11 -4.62 -13.43 -1.19
N PHE A 12 -3.93 -13.83 -0.13
CA PHE A 12 -2.47 -13.86 -0.09
C PHE A 12 -1.90 -14.79 -1.17
N LEU A 13 -2.33 -16.06 -1.21
CA LEU A 13 -1.79 -17.06 -2.13
C LEU A 13 -2.05 -16.72 -3.59
N LEU A 14 -3.26 -16.27 -3.93
CA LEU A 14 -3.60 -15.85 -5.30
C LEU A 14 -2.77 -14.65 -5.73
N CYS A 15 -2.55 -13.67 -4.84
CA CYS A 15 -1.68 -12.53 -5.14
C CYS A 15 -0.23 -12.97 -5.33
N VAL A 16 0.30 -13.89 -4.52
CA VAL A 16 1.65 -14.46 -4.71
C VAL A 16 1.77 -15.13 -6.08
N LEU A 17 0.80 -15.97 -6.44
CA LEU A 17 0.82 -16.68 -7.73
C LEU A 17 0.70 -15.71 -8.91
N CYS A 18 -0.28 -14.81 -8.88
CA CYS A 18 -0.50 -13.85 -9.96
C CYS A 18 0.69 -12.90 -10.13
N ALA A 19 1.23 -12.35 -9.03
CA ALA A 19 2.40 -11.48 -9.09
C ALA A 19 3.65 -12.24 -9.54
N GLY A 20 3.81 -13.49 -9.11
CA GLY A 20 4.89 -14.37 -9.57
C GLY A 20 4.88 -14.65 -11.07
N ILE A 21 3.70 -14.59 -11.71
CA ILE A 21 3.55 -14.70 -13.17
C ILE A 21 3.71 -13.34 -13.85
N VAL A 22 3.08 -12.29 -13.32
CA VAL A 22 3.01 -10.97 -13.96
C VAL A 22 4.35 -10.24 -13.94
N ILE A 23 5.10 -10.29 -12.81
CA ILE A 23 6.38 -9.58 -12.68
C ILE A 23 7.41 -10.03 -13.71
N PRO A 24 7.65 -11.33 -13.97
CA PRO A 24 8.54 -11.76 -15.05
C PRO A 24 8.09 -11.30 -16.44
N GLN A 25 6.77 -11.21 -16.70
CA GLN A 25 6.27 -10.70 -17.98
C GLN A 25 6.54 -9.20 -18.15
N ILE A 26 6.39 -8.42 -17.06
CA ILE A 26 6.76 -7.00 -17.05
C ILE A 26 8.25 -6.83 -17.32
N LEU A 27 9.11 -7.64 -16.69
CA LEU A 27 10.54 -7.67 -16.96
C LEU A 27 10.83 -7.93 -18.42
N LEU A 28 10.23 -8.96 -19.01
CA LEU A 28 10.41 -9.32 -20.42
C LEU A 28 10.00 -8.16 -21.34
N ILE A 29 8.88 -7.49 -21.07
CA ILE A 29 8.41 -6.34 -21.84
C ILE A 29 9.37 -5.16 -21.70
N ALA A 30 9.84 -4.88 -20.48
CA ALA A 30 10.78 -3.80 -20.20
C ALA A 30 12.08 -3.98 -20.98
N PHE A 31 12.62 -5.20 -21.01
CA PHE A 31 13.81 -5.54 -21.80
C PHE A 31 13.58 -5.42 -23.30
N ARG A 32 12.47 -5.92 -23.82
CA ARG A 32 12.15 -5.83 -25.26
C ARG A 32 11.93 -4.40 -25.73
N LYS A 33 11.39 -3.54 -24.88
CA LYS A 33 11.07 -2.13 -25.21
C LYS A 33 12.15 -1.15 -24.77
N GLN A 34 13.25 -1.64 -24.16
CA GLN A 34 14.34 -0.81 -23.64
C GLN A 34 13.85 0.28 -22.68
N LEU A 35 12.86 -0.05 -21.84
CA LEU A 35 12.31 0.85 -20.82
C LEU A 35 13.20 0.79 -19.57
N PHE A 36 14.41 1.33 -19.69
CA PHE A 36 15.40 1.40 -18.62
C PHE A 36 15.67 2.83 -18.24
N ASP A 37 16.01 3.01 -16.98
CA ASP A 37 16.70 4.21 -16.54
C ASP A 37 18.15 4.16 -17.05
N LEU A 38 18.56 5.12 -17.86
CA LEU A 38 19.95 5.21 -18.28
C LEU A 38 20.85 5.40 -17.06
N PRO A 39 21.98 4.69 -16.99
CA PRO A 39 22.94 4.87 -15.92
C PRO A 39 23.43 6.32 -15.92
N ASP A 40 23.13 7.06 -14.86
CA ASP A 40 23.73 8.37 -14.61
C ASP A 40 25.04 8.15 -13.81
N GLU A 41 26.06 8.97 -14.02
CA GLU A 41 27.40 8.83 -13.38
C GLU A 41 27.34 8.81 -11.83
N ARG A 42 26.20 9.17 -11.25
CA ARG A 42 25.95 9.18 -9.81
C ARG A 42 25.32 7.90 -9.27
N LYS A 43 25.02 6.88 -10.12
CA LYS A 43 24.33 5.67 -9.71
C LYS A 43 25.32 4.51 -9.49
N ILE A 44 25.14 3.79 -8.39
CA ILE A 44 25.97 2.66 -7.96
C ILE A 44 25.88 1.45 -8.91
N HIS A 45 24.81 1.38 -9.71
CA HIS A 45 24.57 0.24 -10.61
C HIS A 45 25.05 0.52 -12.03
N HIS A 46 25.97 -0.32 -12.52
CA HIS A 46 26.48 -0.27 -13.91
C HIS A 46 25.55 -0.92 -14.94
N CYS A 47 24.51 -1.66 -14.49
CA CYS A 47 23.54 -2.31 -15.35
C CYS A 47 22.19 -1.56 -15.32
N ALA A 48 21.55 -1.45 -16.51
CA ALA A 48 20.24 -0.85 -16.63
C ALA A 48 19.16 -1.78 -15.99
N VAL A 49 18.48 -1.31 -14.96
CA VAL A 49 17.40 -2.05 -14.27
C VAL A 49 16.07 -1.33 -14.47
N PRO A 50 14.99 -2.01 -14.91
CA PRO A 50 13.70 -1.38 -15.13
C PRO A 50 13.01 -1.00 -13.80
N ARG A 51 12.35 0.19 -13.78
CA ARG A 51 11.60 0.72 -12.63
C ARG A 51 10.09 0.49 -12.77
N LEU A 52 9.68 -0.69 -13.25
CA LEU A 52 8.30 -0.97 -13.63
C LEU A 52 7.64 -2.06 -12.76
N GLY A 53 8.29 -2.46 -11.64
CA GLY A 53 7.78 -3.53 -10.78
C GLY A 53 6.42 -3.20 -10.17
N GLY A 54 6.19 -1.95 -9.82
CA GLY A 54 4.94 -1.47 -9.24
C GLY A 54 3.72 -1.57 -10.14
N ILE A 55 3.91 -1.71 -11.47
CA ILE A 55 2.80 -1.87 -12.41
C ILE A 55 1.96 -3.12 -12.09
N ALA A 56 2.57 -4.17 -11.54
CA ALA A 56 1.85 -5.39 -11.15
C ALA A 56 0.93 -5.20 -9.94
N PHE A 57 1.25 -4.29 -9.02
CA PHE A 57 0.68 -4.30 -7.68
C PHE A 57 -0.83 -4.10 -7.67
N LYS A 58 -1.29 -2.98 -8.16
CA LYS A 58 -2.72 -2.66 -8.17
C LYS A 58 -3.55 -3.63 -8.99
N PRO A 59 -3.20 -3.96 -10.26
CA PRO A 59 -3.99 -4.89 -11.06
C PRO A 59 -4.13 -6.27 -10.42
N VAL A 60 -3.05 -6.80 -9.82
CA VAL A 60 -3.08 -8.12 -9.17
C VAL A 60 -3.94 -8.09 -7.91
N VAL A 61 -3.77 -7.08 -7.04
CA VAL A 61 -4.58 -6.95 -5.82
C VAL A 61 -6.06 -6.84 -6.16
N PHE A 62 -6.42 -5.96 -7.09
CA PHE A 62 -7.82 -5.71 -7.43
C PHE A 62 -8.47 -6.89 -8.17
N PHE A 63 -7.72 -7.53 -9.06
CA PHE A 63 -8.16 -8.77 -9.71
C PHE A 63 -8.46 -9.85 -8.66
N THR A 64 -7.56 -10.04 -7.71
CA THR A 64 -7.72 -11.07 -6.66
C THR A 64 -8.93 -10.79 -5.78
N ILE A 65 -9.12 -9.54 -5.32
CA ILE A 65 -10.28 -9.18 -4.49
C ILE A 65 -11.59 -9.36 -5.28
N ALA A 66 -11.63 -8.91 -6.53
CA ALA A 66 -12.80 -9.07 -7.39
C ALA A 66 -13.12 -10.55 -7.67
N LEU A 67 -12.08 -11.36 -7.93
CA LEU A 67 -12.22 -12.80 -8.15
C LEU A 67 -12.76 -13.51 -6.91
N LEU A 68 -12.21 -13.22 -5.73
CA LEU A 68 -12.69 -13.79 -4.47
C LEU A 68 -14.14 -13.40 -4.19
N LEU A 69 -14.49 -12.14 -4.41
CA LEU A 69 -15.87 -11.69 -4.26
C LEU A 69 -16.80 -12.45 -5.20
N GLY A 70 -16.42 -12.58 -6.48
CA GLY A 70 -17.19 -13.32 -7.49
C GLY A 70 -17.35 -14.80 -7.13
N ILE A 71 -16.29 -15.48 -6.69
CA ILE A 71 -16.33 -16.90 -6.27
C ILE A 71 -17.23 -17.06 -5.05
N ASN A 72 -17.09 -16.21 -4.02
CA ASN A 72 -17.94 -16.30 -2.84
C ASN A 72 -19.43 -16.12 -3.19
N MET A 73 -19.75 -15.14 -4.04
CA MET A 73 -21.13 -14.94 -4.51
C MET A 73 -21.66 -16.14 -5.30
N ALA A 74 -20.85 -16.74 -6.17
CA ALA A 74 -21.22 -17.93 -6.94
C ALA A 74 -21.47 -19.17 -6.05
N LEU A 75 -20.76 -19.24 -4.91
CA LEU A 75 -20.95 -20.29 -3.89
C LEU A 75 -22.11 -20.00 -2.92
N GLY A 76 -22.81 -18.86 -3.08
CA GLY A 76 -23.92 -18.47 -2.21
C GLY A 76 -23.50 -17.78 -0.91
N HIS A 77 -22.22 -17.41 -0.77
CA HIS A 77 -21.70 -16.69 0.38
C HIS A 77 -21.78 -15.18 0.16
N SER A 78 -22.65 -14.50 0.88
CA SER A 78 -22.86 -13.03 0.77
C SER A 78 -22.14 -12.23 1.85
N GLU A 79 -21.42 -12.87 2.76
CA GLU A 79 -20.80 -12.25 3.93
C GLU A 79 -19.78 -11.18 3.51
N MET A 80 -18.95 -11.45 2.49
CA MET A 80 -17.96 -10.49 1.98
C MET A 80 -18.63 -9.29 1.34
N LEU A 81 -19.70 -9.49 0.56
CA LEU A 81 -20.46 -8.40 -0.05
C LEU A 81 -21.16 -7.55 1.02
N SER A 82 -21.73 -8.19 2.03
CA SER A 82 -22.39 -7.49 3.16
C SER A 82 -21.41 -6.62 3.93
N GLU A 83 -20.20 -7.11 4.22
CA GLU A 83 -19.17 -6.33 4.92
C GLU A 83 -18.68 -5.16 4.06
N ILE A 84 -18.45 -5.36 2.75
CA ILE A 84 -18.17 -4.28 1.80
C ILE A 84 -19.32 -3.27 1.79
N GLY A 85 -20.57 -3.73 1.82
CA GLY A 85 -21.77 -2.91 1.82
C GLY A 85 -21.83 -1.92 2.99
N ASN A 86 -21.31 -2.30 4.15
CA ASN A 86 -21.26 -1.43 5.34
C ASN A 86 -20.24 -0.29 5.19
N ASP A 87 -19.19 -0.49 4.39
CA ASP A 87 -18.06 0.44 4.23
C ASP A 87 -17.86 0.88 2.76
N VAL A 88 -18.94 0.90 1.94
CA VAL A 88 -18.85 1.27 0.51
C VAL A 88 -18.21 2.63 0.32
N ARG A 89 -18.60 3.64 1.10
CA ARG A 89 -18.11 5.02 0.94
C ARG A 89 -16.60 5.14 1.19
N PRO A 90 -16.03 4.69 2.32
CA PRO A 90 -14.58 4.68 2.54
C PRO A 90 -13.82 3.90 1.46
N LEU A 91 -14.29 2.71 1.12
CA LEU A 91 -13.66 1.85 0.13
C LEU A 91 -13.66 2.48 -1.27
N ALA A 92 -14.78 3.04 -1.73
CA ALA A 92 -14.89 3.67 -3.04
C ALA A 92 -13.90 4.84 -3.20
N PHE A 93 -13.83 5.76 -2.21
CA PHE A 93 -12.89 6.87 -2.27
C PHE A 93 -11.43 6.41 -2.13
N ALA A 94 -11.14 5.39 -1.33
CA ALA A 94 -9.81 4.80 -1.26
C ALA A 94 -9.41 4.16 -2.61
N PHE A 95 -10.30 3.42 -3.24
CA PHE A 95 -10.10 2.85 -4.58
C PHE A 95 -9.77 3.91 -5.63
N CYS A 96 -10.54 5.02 -5.64
CA CYS A 96 -10.29 6.14 -6.54
C CYS A 96 -8.92 6.77 -6.26
N SER A 97 -8.57 7.00 -5.01
CA SER A 97 -7.27 7.57 -4.61
C SER A 97 -6.10 6.67 -5.03
N ILE A 98 -6.20 5.37 -4.79
CA ILE A 98 -5.20 4.38 -5.21
C ILE A 98 -5.09 4.35 -6.75
N MET A 99 -6.23 4.45 -7.48
CA MET A 99 -6.22 4.51 -8.94
C MET A 99 -5.50 5.74 -9.46
N VAL A 100 -5.79 6.90 -8.92
CA VAL A 100 -5.16 8.17 -9.32
C VAL A 100 -3.65 8.11 -9.10
N LEU A 101 -3.20 7.69 -7.91
CA LEU A 101 -1.77 7.60 -7.63
C LEU A 101 -1.06 6.52 -8.46
N TYR A 102 -1.71 5.40 -8.74
CA TYR A 102 -1.20 4.39 -9.65
C TYR A 102 -0.96 4.95 -11.06
N LEU A 103 -1.93 5.68 -11.62
CA LEU A 103 -1.81 6.29 -12.95
C LEU A 103 -0.73 7.38 -12.99
N VAL A 104 -0.65 8.19 -11.94
CA VAL A 104 0.38 9.22 -11.80
C VAL A 104 1.77 8.61 -11.65
N GLY A 105 1.90 7.59 -10.80
CA GLY A 105 3.18 6.88 -10.65
C GLY A 105 3.64 6.24 -11.97
N MET A 106 2.70 5.61 -12.72
CA MET A 106 3.01 5.04 -14.03
C MET A 106 3.43 6.11 -15.05
N ALA A 107 2.76 7.26 -15.06
CA ALA A 107 3.15 8.36 -15.90
C ALA A 107 4.53 8.93 -15.49
N ASP A 108 4.83 8.95 -14.20
CA ASP A 108 6.13 9.37 -13.71
C ASP A 108 7.27 8.43 -14.10
N ASP A 109 7.06 7.13 -13.94
CA ASP A 109 8.04 6.11 -14.34
C ASP A 109 8.30 6.11 -15.86
N LEU A 110 7.32 6.51 -16.71
CA LEU A 110 7.44 6.49 -18.15
C LEU A 110 7.94 7.81 -18.76
N ILE A 111 7.50 8.95 -18.27
CA ILE A 111 7.76 10.27 -18.87
C ILE A 111 8.34 11.31 -17.91
N GLY A 112 8.39 11.01 -16.61
CA GLY A 112 8.81 11.92 -15.56
C GLY A 112 7.78 13.02 -15.26
N ILE A 113 7.36 13.14 -14.03
CA ILE A 113 6.41 14.17 -13.56
C ILE A 113 7.10 15.12 -12.60
N ARG A 114 6.80 16.40 -12.72
CA ARG A 114 7.33 17.41 -11.79
C ARG A 114 6.87 17.12 -10.35
N TYR A 115 7.77 17.23 -9.38
CA TYR A 115 7.48 16.97 -7.96
C TYR A 115 6.27 17.74 -7.42
N ARG A 116 6.06 19.00 -7.89
CA ARG A 116 4.91 19.83 -7.49
C ARG A 116 3.58 19.20 -7.89
N ALA A 117 3.50 18.60 -9.08
CA ALA A 117 2.29 17.94 -9.55
C ALA A 117 1.98 16.69 -8.71
N LYS A 118 3.01 15.89 -8.37
CA LYS A 118 2.84 14.74 -7.45
C LYS A 118 2.27 15.18 -6.09
N PHE A 119 2.81 16.27 -5.53
CA PHE A 119 2.33 16.80 -4.25
C PHE A 119 0.86 17.24 -4.28
N VAL A 120 0.46 17.97 -5.33
CA VAL A 120 -0.94 18.40 -5.51
C VAL A 120 -1.87 17.20 -5.60
N ILE A 121 -1.47 16.15 -6.30
CA ILE A 121 -2.29 14.94 -6.45
C ILE A 121 -2.37 14.15 -5.15
N GLN A 122 -1.30 14.08 -4.37
CA GLN A 122 -1.32 13.46 -3.04
C GLN A 122 -2.27 14.21 -2.08
N ILE A 123 -2.27 15.53 -2.12
CA ILE A 123 -3.23 16.37 -1.38
C ILE A 123 -4.66 16.06 -1.82
N LEU A 124 -4.92 15.99 -3.13
CA LEU A 124 -6.23 15.62 -3.67
C LEU A 124 -6.67 14.24 -3.17
N CYS A 125 -5.78 13.24 -3.15
CA CYS A 125 -6.06 11.92 -2.61
C CYS A 125 -6.41 11.98 -1.11
N GLY A 126 -5.72 12.81 -0.33
CA GLY A 126 -6.08 13.07 1.07
C GLY A 126 -7.50 13.67 1.22
N VAL A 127 -7.85 14.63 0.37
CA VAL A 127 -9.21 15.20 0.32
C VAL A 127 -10.24 14.14 -0.05
N MET A 128 -9.92 13.25 -0.99
CA MET A 128 -10.80 12.14 -1.37
C MET A 128 -11.03 11.16 -0.19
N LEU A 129 -10.00 10.84 0.59
CA LEU A 129 -10.18 10.02 1.80
C LEU A 129 -11.09 10.70 2.82
N ILE A 130 -10.91 12.00 3.04
CA ILE A 130 -11.79 12.80 3.93
C ILE A 130 -13.24 12.76 3.41
N ALA A 131 -13.44 12.94 2.11
CA ALA A 131 -14.76 12.82 1.48
C ALA A 131 -15.34 11.40 1.64
N GLY A 132 -14.48 10.38 1.68
CA GLY A 132 -14.83 9.00 2.04
C GLY A 132 -15.21 8.81 3.50
N GLY A 133 -15.00 9.82 4.35
CA GLY A 133 -15.22 9.72 5.79
C GLY A 133 -14.02 9.17 6.55
N VAL A 134 -12.86 9.04 5.90
CA VAL A 134 -11.62 8.54 6.52
C VAL A 134 -10.73 9.71 6.91
N TYR A 135 -10.71 10.06 8.19
CA TYR A 135 -9.91 11.15 8.73
C TYR A 135 -9.66 10.97 10.22
N ILE A 136 -8.66 11.66 10.75
CA ILE A 136 -8.32 11.62 12.18
C ILE A 136 -9.32 12.47 12.94
N ASN A 137 -10.16 11.80 13.72
CA ASN A 137 -11.21 12.41 14.56
C ASN A 137 -10.91 12.30 16.06
N ASN A 138 -9.96 11.44 16.45
CA ASN A 138 -9.61 11.20 17.84
C ASN A 138 -8.12 10.94 17.97
N LEU A 139 -7.47 11.53 18.97
CA LEU A 139 -6.08 11.26 19.34
C LEU A 139 -5.97 10.35 20.58
N TYR A 140 -7.10 9.90 21.10
CA TYR A 140 -7.17 8.94 22.23
C TYR A 140 -6.33 9.33 23.44
N GLY A 141 -6.26 10.62 23.76
CA GLY A 141 -5.49 11.14 24.92
C GLY A 141 -4.03 11.44 24.64
N ILE A 142 -3.51 11.28 23.43
CA ILE A 142 -2.17 11.78 23.07
C ILE A 142 -2.16 13.30 23.28
N LEU A 143 -1.16 13.79 24.03
CA LEU A 143 -1.06 15.19 24.46
C LEU A 143 -2.29 15.70 25.24
N GLY A 144 -3.08 14.79 25.84
CA GLY A 144 -4.33 15.14 26.56
C GLY A 144 -5.51 15.46 25.62
N ILE A 145 -5.36 15.25 24.30
CA ILE A 145 -6.41 15.53 23.31
C ILE A 145 -7.12 14.21 22.98
N HIS A 146 -8.45 14.17 23.20
CA HIS A 146 -9.30 13.06 22.81
C HIS A 146 -9.94 13.39 21.43
N ALA A 147 -10.97 14.22 21.41
CA ALA A 147 -11.64 14.60 20.19
C ALA A 147 -10.88 15.68 19.41
N VAL A 148 -10.66 15.45 18.12
CA VAL A 148 -10.02 16.40 17.22
C VAL A 148 -11.11 17.15 16.44
N PRO A 149 -11.16 18.48 16.52
CA PRO A 149 -12.12 19.26 15.74
C PRO A 149 -11.81 19.13 14.24
N LEU A 150 -12.85 19.19 13.40
CA LEU A 150 -12.73 18.95 11.95
C LEU A 150 -11.71 19.87 11.25
N TRP A 151 -11.66 21.15 11.67
CA TRP A 151 -10.70 22.12 11.12
C TRP A 151 -9.24 21.75 11.34
N LEU A 152 -8.91 20.92 12.34
CA LEU A 152 -7.58 20.39 12.60
C LEU A 152 -7.42 18.96 12.05
N GLY A 153 -8.46 18.12 12.17
CA GLY A 153 -8.44 16.74 11.73
C GLY A 153 -8.23 16.58 10.21
N TYR A 154 -8.85 17.45 9.41
CA TYR A 154 -8.71 17.41 7.95
C TYR A 154 -7.29 17.76 7.47
N PRO A 155 -6.71 18.90 7.86
CA PRO A 155 -5.31 19.19 7.51
C PRO A 155 -4.32 18.15 8.02
N LEU A 156 -4.53 17.64 9.24
CA LEU A 156 -3.68 16.60 9.82
C LEU A 156 -3.74 15.30 9.01
N THR A 157 -4.94 14.91 8.57
CA THR A 157 -5.12 13.74 7.69
C THR A 157 -4.37 13.92 6.37
N ILE A 158 -4.52 15.06 5.70
CA ILE A 158 -3.81 15.36 4.45
C ILE A 158 -2.29 15.32 4.66
N LEU A 159 -1.81 15.91 5.75
CA LEU A 159 -0.38 15.92 6.09
C LEU A 159 0.15 14.48 6.25
N ILE A 160 -0.59 13.62 6.95
CA ILE A 160 -0.21 12.21 7.15
C ILE A 160 -0.24 11.44 5.83
N VAL A 161 -1.24 11.65 4.97
CA VAL A 161 -1.30 11.04 3.64
C VAL A 161 -0.04 11.39 2.84
N VAL A 162 0.26 12.67 2.73
CA VAL A 162 1.44 13.16 2.00
C VAL A 162 2.72 12.61 2.62
N PHE A 163 2.84 12.62 3.94
CA PHE A 163 4.03 12.14 4.65
C PHE A 163 4.29 10.65 4.40
N ILE A 164 3.28 9.78 4.60
CA ILE A 164 3.44 8.33 4.45
C ILE A 164 3.81 7.98 3.01
N ILE A 165 3.12 8.55 2.02
CA ILE A 165 3.37 8.26 0.61
C ILE A 165 4.80 8.67 0.23
N ASN A 166 5.25 9.86 0.63
CA ASN A 166 6.60 10.31 0.32
C ASN A 166 7.67 9.56 1.11
N ALA A 167 7.41 9.18 2.36
CA ALA A 167 8.33 8.35 3.13
C ALA A 167 8.60 7.01 2.44
N ILE A 168 7.54 6.32 1.99
CA ILE A 168 7.69 5.05 1.27
C ILE A 168 8.41 5.25 -0.08
N ASN A 169 8.10 6.32 -0.80
CA ASN A 169 8.79 6.64 -2.05
C ASN A 169 10.29 6.92 -1.83
N LEU A 170 10.66 7.59 -0.75
CA LEU A 170 12.06 7.88 -0.43
C LEU A 170 12.87 6.64 -0.06
N ILE A 171 12.29 5.68 0.67
CA ILE A 171 12.98 4.46 1.06
C ILE A 171 13.09 3.42 -0.07
N ASP A 172 12.34 3.58 -1.16
CA ASP A 172 12.42 2.69 -2.34
C ASP A 172 13.76 2.81 -3.10
N GLY A 173 14.63 3.71 -2.68
CA GLY A 173 16.00 3.81 -3.22
C GLY A 173 16.96 2.70 -2.79
N ILE A 174 16.57 1.78 -1.89
CA ILE A 174 17.40 0.69 -1.38
C ILE A 174 16.71 -0.64 -1.65
N ASP A 175 17.46 -1.59 -2.25
CA ASP A 175 16.94 -2.92 -2.57
C ASP A 175 16.36 -3.63 -1.34
N GLY A 176 15.13 -4.07 -1.45
CA GLY A 176 14.41 -4.81 -0.41
C GLY A 176 13.90 -3.97 0.77
N LEU A 177 14.39 -2.74 0.97
CA LEU A 177 14.02 -1.95 2.14
C LEU A 177 12.54 -1.56 2.10
N ALA A 178 12.10 -0.89 1.05
CA ALA A 178 10.69 -0.49 0.93
C ALA A 178 9.75 -1.69 0.91
N SER A 179 10.04 -2.69 0.07
CA SER A 179 9.19 -3.88 -0.03
C SER A 179 9.19 -4.74 1.24
N GLY A 180 10.31 -4.84 1.94
CA GLY A 180 10.41 -5.56 3.21
C GLY A 180 9.61 -4.87 4.32
N LEU A 181 9.83 -3.56 4.52
CA LEU A 181 9.09 -2.80 5.54
C LEU A 181 7.59 -2.76 5.25
N CYS A 182 7.20 -2.53 3.99
CA CYS A 182 5.78 -2.58 3.59
C CYS A 182 5.17 -3.97 3.82
N SER A 183 5.93 -5.06 3.60
CA SER A 183 5.46 -6.42 3.87
C SER A 183 5.20 -6.65 5.36
N VAL A 184 6.11 -6.19 6.23
CA VAL A 184 5.92 -6.25 7.69
C VAL A 184 4.69 -5.44 8.11
N ALA A 185 4.52 -4.23 7.57
CA ALA A 185 3.37 -3.38 7.84
C ALA A 185 2.05 -4.05 7.38
N CYS A 186 2.02 -4.63 6.18
CA CYS A 186 0.85 -5.36 5.67
C CYS A 186 0.49 -6.57 6.53
N LEU A 187 1.49 -7.34 6.98
CA LEU A 187 1.27 -8.46 7.90
C LEU A 187 0.64 -7.98 9.21
N PHE A 188 1.19 -6.92 9.79
CA PHE A 188 0.68 -6.33 11.01
C PHE A 188 -0.76 -5.84 10.85
N TYR A 189 -1.07 -5.06 9.81
CA TYR A 189 -2.43 -4.59 9.54
C TYR A 189 -3.38 -5.76 9.27
N GLY A 190 -2.95 -6.76 8.49
CA GLY A 190 -3.77 -7.93 8.19
C GLY A 190 -4.20 -8.67 9.45
N LEU A 191 -3.25 -8.94 10.36
CA LEU A 191 -3.53 -9.59 11.63
C LEU A 191 -4.40 -8.72 12.54
N THR A 192 -4.10 -7.43 12.67
CA THR A 192 -4.86 -6.51 13.53
C THR A 192 -6.31 -6.35 13.05
N PHE A 193 -6.52 -6.09 11.76
CA PHE A 193 -7.89 -6.00 11.22
C PHE A 193 -8.65 -7.32 11.33
N PHE A 194 -7.97 -8.45 11.18
CA PHE A 194 -8.59 -9.75 11.38
C PHE A 194 -9.08 -9.93 12.83
N MET A 195 -8.25 -9.53 13.82
CA MET A 195 -8.62 -9.57 15.24
C MET A 195 -9.76 -8.61 15.58
N LEU A 196 -9.85 -7.47 14.89
CA LEU A 196 -10.91 -6.48 15.05
C LEU A 196 -12.19 -6.82 14.26
N HIS A 197 -12.28 -8.01 13.68
CA HIS A 197 -13.40 -8.44 12.84
C HIS A 197 -13.69 -7.52 11.64
N GLN A 198 -12.67 -6.83 11.13
CA GLN A 198 -12.70 -5.96 9.95
C GLN A 198 -12.06 -6.70 8.76
N HIS A 199 -12.72 -7.75 8.30
CA HIS A 199 -12.11 -8.75 7.43
C HIS A 199 -11.81 -8.24 6.02
N VAL A 200 -12.60 -7.31 5.48
CA VAL A 200 -12.35 -6.71 4.15
C VAL A 200 -11.02 -5.97 4.13
N TYR A 201 -10.68 -5.24 5.20
CA TYR A 201 -9.38 -4.58 5.32
C TYR A 201 -8.24 -5.57 5.56
N ALA A 202 -8.51 -6.65 6.30
CA ALA A 202 -7.56 -7.75 6.45
C ALA A 202 -7.24 -8.40 5.08
N ILE A 203 -8.25 -8.66 4.25
CA ILE A 203 -8.09 -9.19 2.89
C ILE A 203 -7.24 -8.23 2.04
N LEU A 204 -7.51 -6.91 2.08
CA LEU A 204 -6.72 -5.92 1.35
C LEU A 204 -5.25 -5.92 1.80
N ALA A 205 -4.99 -6.00 3.10
CA ALA A 205 -3.64 -6.06 3.66
C ALA A 205 -2.89 -7.34 3.23
N PHE A 206 -3.53 -8.52 3.35
CA PHE A 206 -2.93 -9.80 2.94
C PHE A 206 -2.76 -9.91 1.42
N ALA A 207 -3.67 -9.35 0.62
CA ALA A 207 -3.52 -9.26 -0.83
C ALA A 207 -2.31 -8.39 -1.20
N THR A 208 -2.15 -7.23 -0.55
CA THR A 208 -0.99 -6.35 -0.76
C THR A 208 0.31 -7.05 -0.34
N LEU A 209 0.33 -7.74 0.80
CA LEU A 209 1.45 -8.58 1.22
C LEU A 209 1.80 -9.64 0.15
N GLY A 210 0.78 -10.31 -0.39
CA GLY A 210 0.95 -11.34 -1.41
C GLY A 210 1.62 -10.85 -2.69
N VAL A 211 1.40 -9.60 -3.08
CA VAL A 211 2.09 -9.00 -4.24
C VAL A 211 3.53 -8.60 -3.89
N LEU A 212 3.76 -8.11 -2.67
CA LEU A 212 5.09 -7.65 -2.25
C LEU A 212 6.09 -8.80 -2.11
N VAL A 213 5.66 -10.01 -1.76
CA VAL A 213 6.55 -11.17 -1.57
C VAL A 213 7.30 -11.57 -2.85
N PRO A 214 6.64 -11.83 -4.00
CA PRO A 214 7.36 -12.10 -5.25
C PRO A 214 8.18 -10.90 -5.72
N PHE A 215 7.66 -9.68 -5.56
CA PHE A 215 8.40 -8.48 -5.90
C PHE A 215 9.71 -8.38 -5.08
N PHE A 216 9.66 -8.58 -3.77
CA PHE A 216 10.84 -8.60 -2.90
C PHE A 216 11.89 -9.60 -3.41
N TYR A 217 11.46 -10.80 -3.82
CA TYR A 217 12.37 -11.81 -4.37
C TYR A 217 13.12 -11.30 -5.62
N TYR A 218 12.41 -10.71 -6.59
CA TYR A 218 13.05 -10.18 -7.80
C TYR A 218 13.86 -8.90 -7.54
N ASN A 219 13.49 -8.11 -6.56
CA ASN A 219 14.19 -6.88 -6.21
C ASN A 219 15.51 -7.15 -5.48
N VAL A 220 15.53 -8.09 -4.52
CA VAL A 220 16.70 -8.39 -3.68
C VAL A 220 17.60 -9.44 -4.32
N PHE A 221 17.03 -10.57 -4.73
CA PHE A 221 17.78 -11.73 -5.23
C PHE A 221 17.87 -11.77 -6.77
N GLY A 222 17.23 -10.84 -7.45
CA GLY A 222 17.30 -10.73 -8.90
C GLY A 222 18.71 -10.35 -9.37
N ASN A 223 19.24 -11.06 -10.36
CA ASN A 223 20.53 -10.74 -10.96
C ASN A 223 20.34 -9.74 -12.11
N ALA A 224 20.94 -8.54 -11.97
CA ALA A 224 20.87 -7.48 -12.97
C ALA A 224 21.54 -7.86 -14.29
N GLU A 225 22.67 -8.62 -14.25
CA GLU A 225 23.39 -9.05 -15.44
C GLU A 225 22.58 -10.04 -16.29
N HIS A 226 21.73 -10.85 -15.63
CA HIS A 226 20.84 -11.79 -16.32
C HIS A 226 19.43 -11.20 -16.57
N GLY A 227 19.24 -9.90 -16.38
CA GLY A 227 17.95 -9.24 -16.62
C GLY A 227 16.80 -9.70 -15.70
N ARG A 228 17.12 -10.13 -14.48
CA ARG A 228 16.13 -10.65 -13.52
C ARG A 228 15.88 -9.72 -12.33
N LYS A 229 16.49 -8.54 -12.33
CA LYS A 229 16.30 -7.52 -11.27
C LYS A 229 15.27 -6.49 -11.71
N ILE A 230 14.44 -6.05 -10.76
CA ILE A 230 13.39 -5.03 -10.99
C ILE A 230 13.33 -4.08 -9.80
N PHE A 231 13.12 -2.78 -10.09
CA PHE A 231 12.85 -1.79 -9.06
C PHE A 231 11.35 -1.52 -8.97
N MET A 232 10.89 -1.06 -7.80
CA MET A 232 9.47 -0.78 -7.52
C MET A 232 8.96 0.36 -8.40
N GLY A 233 9.73 1.43 -8.49
CA GLY A 233 9.37 2.66 -9.19
C GLY A 233 8.31 3.49 -8.46
N ASP A 234 8.03 4.66 -9.03
CA ASP A 234 7.03 5.57 -8.46
C ASP A 234 5.61 4.98 -8.54
N THR A 235 5.31 4.18 -9.56
CA THR A 235 4.05 3.42 -9.66
C THR A 235 3.82 2.56 -8.41
N GLY A 236 4.84 1.82 -7.99
CA GLY A 236 4.74 0.90 -6.86
C GLY A 236 4.72 1.61 -5.53
N SER A 237 5.68 2.49 -5.29
CA SER A 237 5.85 3.18 -4.01
C SER A 237 4.67 4.10 -3.67
N LEU A 238 4.14 4.86 -4.64
CA LEU A 238 2.95 5.70 -4.43
C LEU A 238 1.69 4.85 -4.20
N THR A 239 1.54 3.74 -4.94
CA THR A 239 0.38 2.85 -4.81
C THR A 239 0.37 2.15 -3.45
N VAL A 240 1.47 1.51 -3.06
CA VAL A 240 1.60 0.83 -1.77
C VAL A 240 1.53 1.85 -0.63
N GLY A 241 2.16 3.01 -0.81
CA GLY A 241 2.08 4.12 0.15
C GLY A 241 0.64 4.54 0.44
N MET A 242 -0.18 4.66 -0.60
CA MET A 242 -1.60 4.99 -0.44
C MET A 242 -2.41 3.85 0.20
N MET A 243 -2.14 2.58 -0.15
CA MET A 243 -2.79 1.43 0.47
C MET A 243 -2.49 1.37 1.97
N LEU A 244 -1.22 1.51 2.36
CA LEU A 244 -0.81 1.49 3.77
C LEU A 244 -1.36 2.70 4.53
N CYS A 245 -1.35 3.89 3.91
CA CYS A 245 -1.93 5.08 4.51
C CYS A 245 -3.42 4.91 4.78
N PHE A 246 -4.18 4.38 3.83
CA PHE A 246 -5.61 4.08 4.00
C PHE A 246 -5.86 3.09 5.14
N LEU A 247 -5.10 1.98 5.18
CA LEU A 247 -5.20 0.98 6.25
C LEU A 247 -4.85 1.60 7.62
N SER A 248 -3.79 2.41 7.67
CA SER A 248 -3.38 3.12 8.88
C SER A 248 -4.49 4.05 9.41
N LEU A 249 -5.04 4.92 8.55
CA LEU A 249 -6.12 5.85 8.92
C LEU A 249 -7.39 5.10 9.30
N LYS A 250 -7.75 4.04 8.59
CA LYS A 250 -8.93 3.23 8.94
C LYS A 250 -8.76 2.55 10.30
N LEU A 251 -7.56 2.07 10.62
CA LEU A 251 -7.29 1.46 11.91
C LEU A 251 -7.44 2.47 13.08
N THR A 252 -7.06 3.74 12.89
CA THR A 252 -7.31 4.77 13.92
C THR A 252 -8.80 5.00 14.19
N MET A 253 -9.66 4.70 13.22
CA MET A 253 -11.12 4.88 13.34
C MET A 253 -11.83 3.65 13.89
N CYS A 254 -11.20 2.47 13.85
CA CYS A 254 -11.72 1.27 14.48
C CYS A 254 -11.51 1.38 15.99
N GLY A 255 -12.39 2.13 16.68
CA GLY A 255 -12.29 2.35 18.12
C GLY A 255 -12.12 1.04 18.86
N LEU A 256 -10.99 0.89 19.56
CA LEU A 256 -10.85 -0.16 20.56
C LEU A 256 -11.63 0.32 21.78
N ASP A 257 -12.59 -0.47 22.24
CA ASP A 257 -13.35 -0.18 23.45
C ASP A 257 -12.38 0.11 24.59
N ASP A 258 -12.56 1.24 25.27
CA ASP A 258 -11.73 1.72 26.39
C ASP A 258 -11.59 0.70 27.54
N ASN A 259 -12.41 -0.36 27.53
CA ASN A 259 -12.48 -1.37 28.60
C ASN A 259 -11.49 -2.53 28.48
N THR A 260 -10.72 -2.63 27.39
CA THR A 260 -9.85 -3.82 27.18
C THR A 260 -8.40 -3.65 27.61
N GLY A 261 -8.00 -2.50 28.15
CA GLY A 261 -6.61 -2.24 28.61
C GLY A 261 -5.55 -2.41 27.53
N ASN A 262 -5.94 -2.41 26.27
CA ASN A 262 -5.10 -2.73 25.12
C ASN A 262 -4.37 -1.51 24.56
N VAL A 263 -3.35 -1.78 23.75
CA VAL A 263 -2.48 -0.81 23.12
C VAL A 263 -3.29 0.28 22.41
N HIS A 264 -2.88 1.51 22.61
CA HIS A 264 -3.52 2.70 22.08
C HIS A 264 -3.70 2.62 20.54
N PRO A 265 -4.90 2.87 19.97
CA PRO A 265 -5.17 2.70 18.55
C PRO A 265 -4.22 3.47 17.63
N MET A 266 -3.80 4.68 18.03
CA MET A 266 -2.83 5.47 17.28
C MET A 266 -1.45 4.79 17.23
N VAL A 267 -1.01 4.16 18.33
CA VAL A 267 0.25 3.42 18.36
C VAL A 267 0.18 2.22 17.43
N LEU A 268 -0.94 1.48 17.47
CA LEU A 268 -1.17 0.37 16.54
C LEU A 268 -1.20 0.83 15.08
N ALA A 269 -1.89 1.92 14.77
CA ALA A 269 -2.05 2.40 13.41
C ALA A 269 -0.74 2.90 12.80
N PHE A 270 0.08 3.63 13.57
CA PHE A 270 1.27 4.28 13.03
C PHE A 270 2.58 3.58 13.37
N SER A 271 2.58 2.58 14.26
CA SER A 271 3.81 1.83 14.58
C SER A 271 4.51 1.24 13.35
N PRO A 272 3.83 0.67 12.34
CA PRO A 272 4.48 0.24 11.12
C PRO A 272 5.08 1.41 10.32
N CYS A 273 4.43 2.59 10.36
CA CYS A 273 4.91 3.77 9.64
C CYS A 273 6.16 4.40 10.30
N LEU A 274 6.34 4.23 11.62
CA LEU A 274 7.54 4.69 12.32
C LEU A 274 8.80 3.94 11.87
N LEU A 275 8.67 2.73 11.34
CA LEU A 275 9.78 1.99 10.75
C LEU A 275 10.37 2.72 9.52
N TYR A 276 9.59 3.60 8.87
CA TYR A 276 10.04 4.38 7.72
C TYR A 276 10.83 5.65 8.09
N THR A 277 10.93 6.01 9.37
CA THR A 277 11.66 7.20 9.83
C THR A 277 13.14 6.93 10.09
N SER A 278 13.65 5.76 9.73
CA SER A 278 15.07 5.44 9.81
C SER A 278 15.89 6.42 8.94
N PRO A 279 17.04 6.94 9.44
CA PRO A 279 17.87 7.87 8.66
C PRO A 279 18.30 7.21 7.35
N SER A 280 18.20 7.97 6.26
CA SER A 280 18.65 7.54 4.94
C SER A 280 20.15 7.19 4.98
N PRO A 281 20.62 6.12 4.34
CA PRO A 281 22.05 5.85 4.17
C PRO A 281 22.79 6.94 3.39
N ARG A 282 22.09 7.95 2.85
CA ARG A 282 22.69 9.13 2.24
C ARG A 282 23.20 10.14 3.27
N ASP A 283 22.82 9.98 4.54
CA ASP A 283 23.19 10.87 5.65
C ASP A 283 24.29 10.26 6.54
N ALA A 284 24.83 9.10 6.17
CA ALA A 284 25.91 8.38 6.85
C ALA A 284 27.24 8.47 6.06
#